data_349e1b389dceaca9c7bd2385f4c7dece
#
_entry.id   349e1b389dceaca9c7bd2385f4c7dece
#
_cell.length_a   1.000
_cell.length_b   1.000
_cell.length_c   1.000
_cell.angle_alpha   90.00
_cell.angle_beta   90.00
_cell.angle_gamma   90.00
#
_symmetry.space_group_name_H-M   'P 1'
#
loop_
_entity.id
_entity.type
_entity.pdbx_description
1 polymer ?
#
loop_
_entity_poly.entity_id
_entity_poly.type
_entity_poly.pdbx_seq_one_letter_code
_entity_poly.pdbx_strand_id
1 'polypeptide(L)'
;MIKQTLFAETDVELLSSVPLSTLQLSLIADEILSDLCSYRPEFTLLATLQRKSGCRIQELFQPERWHPASNSLLQVQPQKGNAVRLLQFSDIGFENAEKFVPTHQDMARLPSRQYERAFSLVVRQKGLWRLYEDGFSRPSTHLFRHVKIKEMSAQGYDNGLIATWIGEKNVTSLEYYLNSQYFI
;
A
#
# COMPACT_ATOMS: atom_id res chain seq x y z
N MET A 1 32.50 -0.82 -3.18
CA MET A 1 32.89 -0.98 -1.77
C MET A 1 31.90 -0.16 -0.93
N ILE A 2 30.81 -0.81 -0.50
CA ILE A 2 29.73 -0.17 0.27
C ILE A 2 30.15 -0.24 1.73
N LYS A 3 30.27 0.92 2.37
CA LYS A 3 30.54 1.01 3.80
C LYS A 3 29.36 0.42 4.56
N GLN A 4 29.55 -0.74 5.17
CA GLN A 4 28.70 -1.21 6.26
C GLN A 4 28.87 -0.25 7.43
N THR A 5 27.82 0.49 7.75
CA THR A 5 27.75 1.24 8.99
C THR A 5 27.46 0.23 10.08
N LEU A 6 28.48 -0.04 10.89
CA LEU A 6 28.34 -0.85 12.11
C LEU A 6 27.43 -0.10 13.09
N PHE A 7 26.20 -0.55 13.22
CA PHE A 7 25.45 -0.34 14.44
C PHE A 7 25.89 -1.45 15.42
N ALA A 8 26.25 -1.09 16.64
CA ALA A 8 26.58 -2.06 17.67
C ALA A 8 25.35 -2.94 17.93
N GLU A 9 25.55 -4.25 18.16
CA GLU A 9 24.44 -5.20 18.40
C GLU A 9 23.50 -4.78 19.55
N THR A 10 24.01 -4.04 20.53
CA THR A 10 23.24 -3.47 21.65
C THR A 10 22.26 -2.37 21.21
N ASP A 11 22.55 -1.60 20.16
CA ASP A 11 21.64 -0.56 19.66
C ASP A 11 20.49 -1.15 18.83
N VAL A 12 20.70 -2.31 18.22
CA VAL A 12 19.68 -3.00 17.43
C VAL A 12 18.59 -3.62 18.31
N GLU A 13 18.92 -4.16 19.48
CA GLU A 13 17.91 -4.69 20.42
C GLU A 13 17.06 -3.58 21.05
N LEU A 14 17.64 -2.40 21.30
CA LEU A 14 16.89 -1.24 21.84
C LEU A 14 15.98 -0.60 20.77
N LEU A 15 16.38 -0.58 19.51
CA LEU A 15 15.56 -0.06 18.40
C LEU A 15 14.36 -0.97 18.09
N SER A 16 14.46 -2.27 18.35
CA SER A 16 13.38 -3.24 18.09
C SER A 16 12.17 -3.12 19.04
N SER A 17 12.28 -2.32 20.10
CA SER A 17 11.22 -2.14 21.08
C SER A 17 10.37 -0.87 20.88
N VAL A 18 10.76 0.01 19.96
CA VAL A 18 10.04 1.27 19.70
C VAL A 18 9.21 1.14 18.43
N PRO A 19 7.89 1.36 18.51
CA PRO A 19 7.03 1.33 17.34
C PRO A 19 7.46 2.40 16.33
N LEU A 20 7.41 2.04 15.05
CA LEU A 20 7.66 2.99 13.97
C LEU A 20 6.57 4.07 13.95
N SER A 21 6.98 5.32 13.82
CA SER A 21 6.06 6.42 13.53
C SER A 21 5.43 6.25 12.15
N THR A 22 4.29 6.91 11.92
CA THR A 22 3.63 6.93 10.61
C THR A 22 4.58 7.44 9.51
N LEU A 23 5.40 8.45 9.81
CA LEU A 23 6.37 8.98 8.86
C LEU A 23 7.45 7.95 8.49
N GLN A 24 8.02 7.26 9.47
CA GLN A 24 9.02 6.20 9.23
C GLN A 24 8.42 5.07 8.40
N LEU A 25 7.21 4.64 8.73
CA LEU A 25 6.52 3.59 8.00
C LEU A 25 6.19 4.01 6.56
N SER A 26 5.83 5.29 6.35
CA SER A 26 5.61 5.87 5.02
C SER A 26 6.90 5.86 4.18
N LEU A 27 8.02 6.30 4.74
CA LEU A 27 9.32 6.28 4.07
C LEU A 27 9.74 4.86 3.67
N ILE A 28 9.57 3.89 4.57
CA ILE A 28 9.84 2.47 4.28
C ILE A 28 8.97 1.97 3.10
N ALA A 29 7.69 2.31 3.10
CA ALA A 29 6.78 1.91 2.03
C ALA A 29 7.17 2.53 0.68
N ASP A 30 7.62 3.79 0.67
CA ASP A 30 8.06 4.49 -0.53
C ASP A 30 9.40 3.93 -1.06
N GLU A 31 10.29 3.53 -0.17
CA GLU A 31 11.51 2.79 -0.55
C GLU A 31 11.19 1.42 -1.15
N ILE A 32 10.26 0.66 -0.55
CA ILE A 32 9.80 -0.62 -1.12
C ILE A 32 9.20 -0.39 -2.50
N LEU A 33 8.38 0.65 -2.67
CA LEU A 33 7.80 1.02 -3.96
C LEU A 33 8.89 1.31 -5.00
N SER A 34 9.87 2.14 -4.67
CA SER A 34 10.97 2.51 -5.55
C SER A 34 11.76 1.29 -6.02
N ASP A 35 12.11 0.40 -5.09
CA ASP A 35 12.87 -0.79 -5.39
C ASP A 35 12.06 -1.81 -6.20
N LEU A 36 10.77 -1.95 -5.90
CA LEU A 36 9.87 -2.81 -6.66
C LEU A 36 9.75 -2.33 -8.11
N CYS A 37 9.62 -1.02 -8.33
CA CYS A 37 9.57 -0.41 -9.65
C CYS A 37 10.90 -0.61 -10.42
N SER A 38 12.03 -0.54 -9.73
CA SER A 38 13.35 -0.76 -10.32
C SER A 38 13.61 -2.23 -10.66
N TYR A 39 13.18 -3.15 -9.78
CA TYR A 39 13.34 -4.59 -9.95
C TYR A 39 12.42 -5.18 -11.02
N ARG A 40 11.17 -4.75 -11.05
CA ARG A 40 10.11 -5.24 -11.96
C ARG A 40 9.32 -4.06 -12.53
N PRO A 41 9.90 -3.35 -13.53
CA PRO A 41 9.30 -2.14 -14.11
C PRO A 41 7.86 -2.32 -14.62
N GLU A 42 7.51 -3.53 -15.07
CA GLU A 42 6.16 -3.86 -15.51
C GLU A 42 5.09 -3.73 -14.41
N PHE A 43 5.49 -3.76 -13.14
CA PHE A 43 4.57 -3.56 -12.00
C PHE A 43 4.51 -2.12 -11.49
N THR A 44 5.29 -1.20 -12.07
CA THR A 44 5.38 0.19 -11.60
C THR A 44 4.01 0.84 -11.42
N LEU A 45 3.15 0.73 -12.44
CA LEU A 45 1.83 1.32 -12.38
C LEU A 45 0.96 0.70 -11.27
N LEU A 46 0.93 -0.63 -11.20
CA LEU A 46 0.13 -1.36 -10.20
C LEU A 46 0.60 -1.06 -8.77
N ALA A 47 1.92 -1.06 -8.55
CA ALA A 47 2.51 -0.74 -7.25
C ALA A 47 2.20 0.70 -6.81
N THR A 48 2.35 1.65 -7.73
CA THR A 48 2.02 3.06 -7.48
C THR A 48 0.53 3.23 -7.18
N LEU A 49 -0.33 2.59 -7.97
CA LEU A 49 -1.78 2.64 -7.76
C LEU A 49 -2.16 2.05 -6.39
N GLN A 50 -1.58 0.91 -6.01
CA GLN A 50 -1.82 0.30 -4.71
C GLN A 50 -1.35 1.18 -3.56
N ARG A 51 -0.14 1.75 -3.65
CA ARG A 51 0.42 2.65 -2.64
C ARG A 51 -0.42 3.90 -2.43
N LYS A 52 -0.88 4.51 -3.52
CA LYS A 52 -1.68 5.75 -3.48
C LYS A 52 -3.12 5.52 -3.07
N SER A 53 -3.78 4.48 -3.58
CA SER A 53 -5.19 4.21 -3.31
C SER A 53 -5.45 3.39 -2.06
N GLY A 54 -4.45 2.66 -1.55
CA GLY A 54 -4.65 1.69 -0.47
C GLY A 54 -5.54 0.50 -0.84
N CYS A 55 -5.69 0.19 -2.15
CA CYS A 55 -6.53 -0.91 -2.60
C CYS A 55 -5.96 -2.28 -2.19
N ARG A 56 -6.86 -3.26 -2.08
CA ARG A 56 -6.44 -4.65 -1.89
C ARG A 56 -5.82 -5.19 -3.17
N ILE A 57 -4.87 -6.11 -3.04
CA ILE A 57 -4.22 -6.72 -4.20
C ILE A 57 -5.23 -7.35 -5.17
N GLN A 58 -6.26 -7.99 -4.66
CA GLN A 58 -7.29 -8.61 -5.50
C GLN A 58 -8.12 -7.58 -6.27
N GLU A 59 -8.36 -6.40 -5.72
CA GLU A 59 -9.02 -5.30 -6.43
C GLU A 59 -8.13 -4.79 -7.57
N LEU A 60 -6.83 -4.69 -7.31
CA LEU A 60 -5.83 -4.20 -8.25
C LEU A 60 -5.79 -5.02 -9.56
N PHE A 61 -5.92 -6.33 -9.47
CA PHE A 61 -5.87 -7.26 -10.60
C PHE A 61 -7.23 -7.59 -11.21
N GLN A 62 -8.29 -6.83 -10.88
CA GLN A 62 -9.64 -6.98 -11.39
C GLN A 62 -10.12 -5.69 -12.07
N PRO A 63 -9.69 -5.42 -13.32
CA PRO A 63 -10.00 -4.16 -14.03
C PRO A 63 -11.50 -3.92 -14.17
N GLU A 64 -12.29 -4.98 -14.21
CA GLU A 64 -13.75 -4.93 -14.27
C GLU A 64 -14.41 -4.28 -13.06
N ARG A 65 -13.64 -4.03 -11.98
CA ARG A 65 -14.13 -3.34 -10.79
C ARG A 65 -13.90 -1.84 -10.80
N TRP A 66 -13.11 -1.36 -11.77
CA TRP A 66 -12.67 0.02 -11.84
C TRP A 66 -13.38 0.73 -12.99
N HIS A 67 -14.37 1.55 -12.65
CA HIS A 67 -15.20 2.23 -13.64
C HIS A 67 -15.08 3.74 -13.49
N PRO A 68 -14.80 4.48 -14.57
CA PRO A 68 -14.93 5.93 -14.55
C PRO A 68 -16.37 6.34 -14.21
N ALA A 69 -16.53 7.08 -13.11
CA ALA A 69 -17.81 7.68 -12.74
C ALA A 69 -17.98 9.04 -13.43
N SER A 70 -16.87 9.72 -13.72
CA SER A 70 -16.78 10.94 -14.53
C SER A 70 -15.36 11.07 -15.09
N ASN A 71 -15.06 12.16 -15.78
CA ASN A 71 -13.70 12.42 -16.27
C ASN A 71 -12.66 12.61 -15.14
N SER A 72 -13.09 13.00 -13.92
CA SER A 72 -12.23 13.22 -12.76
C SER A 72 -12.35 12.15 -11.68
N LEU A 73 -13.40 11.34 -11.70
CA LEU A 73 -13.72 10.38 -10.64
C LEU A 73 -13.73 8.95 -11.15
N LEU A 74 -13.10 8.10 -10.37
CA LEU A 74 -13.04 6.67 -10.54
C LEU A 74 -13.87 5.98 -9.46
N GLN A 75 -14.79 5.12 -9.86
CA GLN A 75 -15.55 4.26 -8.99
C GLN A 75 -14.87 2.89 -8.91
N VAL A 76 -14.60 2.40 -7.70
CA VAL A 76 -14.08 1.06 -7.49
C VAL A 76 -15.14 0.20 -6.79
N GLN A 77 -15.57 -0.85 -7.48
CA GLN A 77 -16.54 -1.81 -6.95
C GLN A 77 -15.89 -2.70 -5.88
N PRO A 78 -16.55 -2.87 -4.73
CA PRO A 78 -15.96 -3.62 -3.63
C PRO A 78 -15.97 -5.13 -3.88
N GLN A 79 -15.08 -5.82 -3.17
CA GLN A 79 -15.22 -7.26 -2.97
C GLN A 79 -16.15 -7.57 -1.79
N LYS A 80 -16.93 -8.65 -1.90
CA LYS A 80 -17.68 -9.26 -0.78
C LYS A 80 -18.46 -8.26 0.09
N GLY A 81 -19.26 -7.42 -0.55
CA GLY A 81 -20.20 -6.58 0.18
C GLY A 81 -19.61 -5.38 0.94
N ASN A 82 -18.37 -5.00 0.71
CA ASN A 82 -17.77 -3.74 1.18
C ASN A 82 -18.41 -2.51 0.51
N ALA A 83 -18.01 -1.30 0.90
CA ALA A 83 -18.51 -0.07 0.33
C ALA A 83 -17.86 0.24 -1.03
N VAL A 84 -18.64 0.79 -1.96
CA VAL A 84 -18.14 1.38 -3.19
C VAL A 84 -17.23 2.55 -2.85
N ARG A 85 -16.10 2.67 -3.54
CA ARG A 85 -15.15 3.78 -3.35
C ARG A 85 -15.24 4.75 -4.53
N LEU A 86 -15.09 6.02 -4.22
CA LEU A 86 -14.89 7.08 -5.20
C LEU A 86 -13.50 7.68 -4.98
N LEU A 87 -12.65 7.62 -5.98
CA LEU A 87 -11.29 8.13 -5.96
C LEU A 87 -11.15 9.21 -7.05
N GLN A 88 -10.45 10.30 -6.76
CA GLN A 88 -10.06 11.22 -7.80
C GLN A 88 -8.88 10.65 -8.59
N PHE A 89 -8.88 10.81 -9.91
CA PHE A 89 -7.76 10.35 -10.73
C PHE A 89 -6.44 11.01 -10.35
N SER A 90 -6.46 12.30 -9.99
CA SER A 90 -5.29 13.04 -9.49
C SER A 90 -4.67 12.39 -8.26
N ASP A 91 -5.48 11.88 -7.33
CA ASP A 91 -5.01 11.31 -6.08
C ASP A 91 -4.28 9.97 -6.28
N ILE A 92 -4.60 9.28 -7.37
CA ILE A 92 -3.95 8.02 -7.75
C ILE A 92 -2.92 8.19 -8.88
N GLY A 93 -2.64 9.42 -9.29
CA GLY A 93 -1.56 9.77 -10.22
C GLY A 93 -1.93 9.71 -11.69
N PHE A 94 -3.21 9.87 -12.01
CA PHE A 94 -3.71 9.97 -13.38
C PHE A 94 -4.37 11.33 -13.63
N GLU A 95 -4.32 11.79 -14.87
CA GLU A 95 -4.97 13.03 -15.27
C GLU A 95 -6.50 12.86 -15.39
N ASN A 96 -6.93 11.76 -15.97
CA ASN A 96 -8.34 11.50 -16.30
C ASN A 96 -8.62 10.02 -16.61
N ALA A 97 -9.88 9.73 -16.89
CA ALA A 97 -10.36 8.39 -17.23
C ALA A 97 -9.72 7.81 -18.49
N GLU A 98 -9.50 8.62 -19.53
CA GLU A 98 -8.96 8.17 -20.81
C GLU A 98 -7.55 7.62 -20.66
N LYS A 99 -6.73 8.22 -19.80
CA LYS A 99 -5.37 7.76 -19.48
C LYS A 99 -5.38 6.52 -18.61
N PHE A 100 -6.32 6.43 -17.67
CA PHE A 100 -6.36 5.36 -16.68
C PHE A 100 -6.82 4.01 -17.24
N VAL A 101 -7.97 3.98 -17.91
CA VAL A 101 -8.66 2.71 -18.23
C VAL A 101 -7.83 1.77 -19.10
N PRO A 102 -7.28 2.18 -20.25
CA PRO A 102 -6.48 1.30 -21.08
C PRO A 102 -5.23 0.78 -20.34
N THR A 103 -4.56 1.69 -19.63
CA THR A 103 -3.31 1.38 -18.94
C THR A 103 -3.55 0.36 -17.83
N HIS A 104 -4.61 0.53 -17.03
CA HIS A 104 -4.96 -0.41 -15.96
C HIS A 104 -5.38 -1.78 -16.53
N GLN A 105 -6.14 -1.83 -17.60
CA GLN A 105 -6.53 -3.08 -18.25
C GLN A 105 -5.33 -3.89 -18.74
N ASP A 106 -4.33 -3.23 -19.33
CA ASP A 106 -3.11 -3.89 -19.79
C ASP A 106 -2.28 -4.44 -18.62
N MET A 107 -2.16 -3.67 -17.54
CA MET A 107 -1.42 -4.08 -16.35
C MET A 107 -2.10 -5.23 -15.59
N ALA A 108 -3.44 -5.24 -15.51
CA ALA A 108 -4.18 -6.28 -14.80
C ALA A 108 -4.13 -7.66 -15.46
N ARG A 109 -3.59 -7.77 -16.68
CA ARG A 109 -3.26 -9.05 -17.34
C ARG A 109 -2.03 -9.73 -16.71
N LEU A 110 -1.22 -9.00 -15.96
CA LEU A 110 -0.04 -9.56 -15.29
C LEU A 110 -0.48 -10.47 -14.13
N PRO A 111 0.27 -11.56 -13.86
CA PRO A 111 -0.08 -12.48 -12.79
C PRO A 111 0.13 -11.86 -11.39
N SER A 112 -0.91 -11.81 -10.57
CA SER A 112 -0.85 -11.26 -9.21
C SER A 112 0.21 -11.95 -8.34
N ARG A 113 0.38 -13.27 -8.48
CA ARG A 113 1.40 -14.04 -7.75
C ARG A 113 2.83 -13.59 -8.06
N GLN A 114 3.10 -13.12 -9.28
CA GLN A 114 4.42 -12.58 -9.61
C GLN A 114 4.66 -11.24 -8.93
N TYR A 115 3.64 -10.41 -8.83
CA TYR A 115 3.69 -9.15 -8.08
C TYR A 115 3.97 -9.40 -6.59
N GLU A 116 3.24 -10.32 -5.95
CA GLU A 116 3.46 -10.69 -4.54
C GLU A 116 4.87 -11.23 -4.29
N ARG A 117 5.37 -12.07 -5.20
CA ARG A 117 6.75 -12.59 -5.12
C ARG A 117 7.79 -11.50 -5.26
N ALA A 118 7.60 -10.58 -6.21
CA ALA A 118 8.51 -9.45 -6.41
C ALA A 118 8.53 -8.55 -5.16
N PHE A 119 7.37 -8.23 -4.60
CA PHE A 119 7.26 -7.48 -3.35
C PHE A 119 8.01 -8.16 -2.21
N SER A 120 7.78 -9.46 -2.01
CA SER A 120 8.43 -10.24 -0.95
C SER A 120 9.95 -10.31 -1.13
N LEU A 121 10.44 -10.35 -2.37
CA LEU A 121 11.87 -10.36 -2.65
C LEU A 121 12.52 -9.02 -2.32
N VAL A 122 11.90 -7.91 -2.71
CA VAL A 122 12.37 -6.55 -2.39
C VAL A 122 12.45 -6.37 -0.87
N VAL A 123 11.40 -6.75 -0.13
CA VAL A 123 11.39 -6.70 1.33
C VAL A 123 12.55 -7.48 1.95
N ARG A 124 12.87 -8.67 1.41
CA ARG A 124 14.00 -9.48 1.88
C ARG A 124 15.34 -8.84 1.58
N GLN A 125 15.53 -8.34 0.37
CA GLN A 125 16.80 -7.73 -0.06
C GLN A 125 17.16 -6.49 0.76
N LYS A 126 16.16 -5.73 1.19
CA LYS A 126 16.35 -4.58 2.08
C LYS A 126 16.58 -4.95 3.54
N GLY A 127 16.51 -6.20 3.90
CA GLY A 127 16.57 -6.62 5.31
C GLY A 127 15.29 -6.29 6.10
N LEU A 128 14.26 -5.80 5.43
CA LEU A 128 12.95 -5.46 6.03
C LEU A 128 12.11 -6.68 6.36
N TRP A 129 12.65 -7.89 6.24
CA TRP A 129 12.02 -9.11 6.73
C TRP A 129 11.82 -9.11 8.27
N ARG A 130 12.50 -8.21 8.98
CA ARG A 130 12.32 -7.95 10.41
C ARG A 130 11.16 -7.01 10.71
N LEU A 131 10.72 -6.22 9.72
CA LEU A 131 9.52 -5.40 9.87
C LEU A 131 8.33 -6.31 10.14
N TYR A 132 7.68 -6.14 11.25
CA TYR A 132 6.50 -6.92 11.64
C TYR A 132 5.45 -6.03 12.29
N GLU A 133 4.22 -6.45 12.14
CA GLU A 133 3.07 -5.91 12.85
C GLU A 133 2.90 -6.65 14.18
N ASP A 134 2.36 -5.99 15.19
CA ASP A 134 2.10 -6.56 16.52
C ASP A 134 1.57 -8.00 16.46
N GLY A 135 2.43 -8.93 16.93
CA GLY A 135 2.09 -10.35 17.05
C GLY A 135 2.14 -11.14 15.74
N PHE A 136 2.39 -10.55 14.56
CA PHE A 136 2.33 -11.28 13.31
C PHE A 136 3.11 -10.69 12.13
N SER A 137 3.39 -11.52 11.28
CA SER A 137 3.60 -11.63 9.85
C SER A 137 4.47 -10.56 9.15
N ARG A 138 5.26 -11.13 8.27
CA ARG A 138 6.13 -10.43 7.31
C ARG A 138 5.34 -9.42 6.48
N PRO A 139 5.96 -8.29 6.09
CA PRO A 139 5.32 -7.33 5.20
C PRO A 139 4.82 -8.01 3.94
N SER A 140 3.56 -7.82 3.65
CA SER A 140 2.92 -8.22 2.40
C SER A 140 2.52 -6.96 1.63
N THR A 141 2.01 -7.12 0.44
CA THR A 141 1.45 -6.01 -0.35
C THR A 141 0.35 -5.24 0.41
N HIS A 142 -0.21 -5.81 1.47
CA HIS A 142 -1.19 -5.17 2.35
C HIS A 142 -0.58 -4.00 3.17
N LEU A 143 0.75 -3.97 3.31
CA LEU A 143 1.48 -2.87 3.94
C LEU A 143 1.11 -1.52 3.33
N PHE A 144 1.00 -1.43 2.00
CA PHE A 144 0.62 -0.18 1.34
C PHE A 144 -0.74 0.35 1.78
N ARG A 145 -1.70 -0.54 2.05
CA ARG A 145 -3.01 -0.17 2.59
C ARG A 145 -2.91 0.31 4.03
N HIS A 146 -2.16 -0.38 4.89
CA HIS A 146 -1.91 0.04 6.27
C HIS A 146 -1.30 1.44 6.33
N VAL A 147 -0.26 1.65 5.53
CA VAL A 147 0.43 2.95 5.46
C VAL A 147 -0.54 4.05 5.02
N LYS A 148 -1.32 3.82 3.96
CA LYS A 148 -2.30 4.81 3.48
C LYS A 148 -3.32 5.20 4.55
N ILE A 149 -3.85 4.24 5.30
CA ILE A 149 -4.78 4.49 6.40
C ILE A 149 -4.14 5.35 7.49
N LYS A 150 -2.92 4.99 7.91
CA LYS A 150 -2.18 5.74 8.93
C LYS A 150 -1.84 7.16 8.47
N GLU A 151 -1.45 7.35 7.23
CA GLU A 151 -1.20 8.66 6.63
C GLU A 151 -2.44 9.54 6.66
N MET A 152 -3.59 9.02 6.23
CA MET A 152 -4.85 9.77 6.25
C MET A 152 -5.26 10.14 7.69
N SER A 153 -5.12 9.22 8.64
CA SER A 153 -5.36 9.50 10.04
C SER A 153 -4.42 10.58 10.59
N ALA A 154 -3.12 10.51 10.28
CA ALA A 154 -2.14 11.51 10.69
C ALA A 154 -2.39 12.89 10.04
N GLN A 155 -3.03 12.94 8.88
CA GLN A 155 -3.48 14.16 8.21
C GLN A 155 -4.79 14.73 8.80
N GLY A 156 -5.39 14.06 9.77
CA GLY A 156 -6.59 14.50 10.46
C GLY A 156 -7.91 14.14 9.78
N TYR A 157 -7.90 13.24 8.78
CA TYR A 157 -9.13 12.74 8.21
C TYR A 157 -9.92 11.94 9.26
N ASP A 158 -11.25 12.13 9.30
CA ASP A 158 -12.10 11.34 10.19
C ASP A 158 -12.20 9.87 9.73
N ASN A 159 -12.52 8.99 10.66
CA ASN A 159 -12.56 7.55 10.40
C ASN A 159 -13.63 7.15 9.38
N GLY A 160 -14.73 7.88 9.28
CA GLY A 160 -15.79 7.64 8.28
C GLY A 160 -15.27 7.93 6.86
N LEU A 161 -14.55 9.03 6.70
CA LEU A 161 -13.94 9.39 5.42
C LEU A 161 -12.84 8.39 5.02
N ILE A 162 -11.98 7.98 5.98
CA ILE A 162 -10.98 6.94 5.73
C ILE A 162 -11.65 5.63 5.32
N ALA A 163 -12.69 5.19 6.03
CA ALA A 163 -13.44 3.97 5.69
C ALA A 163 -14.00 4.03 4.27
N THR A 164 -14.58 5.16 3.91
CA THR A 164 -15.11 5.40 2.55
C THR A 164 -14.00 5.32 1.51
N TRP A 165 -12.87 5.97 1.75
CA TRP A 165 -11.72 5.97 0.84
C TRP A 165 -11.20 4.56 0.56
N ILE A 166 -11.01 3.75 1.61
CA ILE A 166 -10.46 2.40 1.48
C ILE A 166 -11.51 1.32 1.20
N GLY A 167 -12.80 1.69 1.18
CA GLY A 167 -13.91 0.81 0.88
C GLY A 167 -14.27 -0.14 2.02
N GLU A 168 -14.12 0.27 3.28
CA GLU A 168 -14.62 -0.48 4.44
C GLU A 168 -16.05 -0.05 4.78
N LYS A 169 -16.91 -1.02 5.11
CA LYS A 169 -18.28 -0.71 5.55
C LYS A 169 -18.36 -0.18 6.98
N ASN A 170 -17.52 -0.71 7.85
CA ASN A 170 -17.54 -0.44 9.26
C ASN A 170 -16.29 0.31 9.68
N VAL A 171 -16.48 1.40 10.39
CA VAL A 171 -15.39 2.15 11.02
C VAL A 171 -14.59 1.26 11.99
N THR A 172 -15.25 0.32 12.68
CA THR A 172 -14.59 -0.66 13.56
C THR A 172 -13.50 -1.49 12.86
N SER A 173 -13.66 -1.76 11.55
CA SER A 173 -12.62 -2.44 10.78
C SER A 173 -11.33 -1.62 10.65
N LEU A 174 -11.41 -0.28 10.80
CA LEU A 174 -10.25 0.60 10.78
C LEU A 174 -9.45 0.55 12.07
N GLU A 175 -10.10 0.28 13.20
CA GLU A 175 -9.43 0.25 14.51
C GLU A 175 -8.26 -0.72 14.50
N TYR A 176 -8.40 -1.86 13.80
CA TYR A 176 -7.32 -2.79 13.59
C TYR A 176 -6.12 -2.12 12.93
N TYR A 177 -6.33 -1.38 11.84
CA TYR A 177 -5.24 -0.69 11.12
C TYR A 177 -4.64 0.48 11.91
N LEU A 178 -5.48 1.24 12.60
CA LEU A 178 -5.06 2.42 13.35
C LEU A 178 -4.25 2.05 14.59
N ASN A 179 -4.66 0.97 15.27
CA ASN A 179 -4.03 0.49 16.51
C ASN A 179 -2.84 -0.42 16.26
N SER A 180 -2.70 -1.00 15.05
CA SER A 180 -1.56 -1.86 14.76
C SER A 180 -0.24 -1.07 14.81
N GLN A 181 0.78 -1.67 15.40
CA GLN A 181 2.13 -1.11 15.51
C GLN A 181 3.09 -1.90 14.65
N TYR A 182 4.10 -1.22 14.12
CA TYR A 182 5.15 -1.81 13.31
C TYR A 182 6.49 -1.60 13.96
N PHE A 183 7.32 -2.61 13.90
CA PHE A 183 8.64 -2.65 14.51
C PHE A 183 9.68 -3.14 13.49
N ILE A 184 10.94 -2.77 13.67
CA ILE A 184 12.10 -3.31 12.93
C ILE A 184 13.02 -4.04 13.90
#